data_6987eefa3443eb7252ec3c8d979b7bda
#
_entry.id   6987eefa3443eb7252ec3c8d979b7bda
#
_cell.length_a   1.000
_cell.length_b   1.000
_cell.length_c   1.000
_cell.angle_alpha   90.00
_cell.angle_beta   90.00
_cell.angle_gamma   90.00
#
_symmetry.space_group_name_H-M   'P 1'
#
loop_
_entity.id
_entity.type
_entity.pdbx_description
1 polymer ?
#
loop_
_entity_poly.entity_id
_entity_poly.type
_entity_poly.pdbx_seq_one_letter_code
_entity_poly.pdbx_strand_id
1 'polypeptide(L)'
;MKITVVCGHGLGTSLMMEMSIKNILKEMGVDASVDHVDLGSAKATQSDIFVGTKDIAEQLVIQAVDGKIVALDNMVDKSAMKIRLSVALVELGAL
;
A
#
# COMPACT_ATOMS: atom_id res chain seq x y z
N MET A 1 -9.64 -8.75 -2.90
CA MET A 1 -8.99 -7.63 -2.20
C MET A 1 -7.94 -7.00 -3.10
N LYS A 2 -7.85 -5.69 -3.09
CA LYS A 2 -6.90 -4.94 -3.90
C LYS A 2 -6.05 -4.02 -3.02
N ILE A 3 -4.73 -4.07 -3.21
CA ILE A 3 -3.76 -3.21 -2.53
C ILE A 3 -3.08 -2.37 -3.59
N THR A 4 -3.06 -1.05 -3.39
CA THR A 4 -2.46 -0.12 -4.34
C THR A 4 -1.30 0.61 -3.69
N VAL A 5 -0.13 0.55 -4.32
CA VAL A 5 1.04 1.32 -3.93
C VAL A 5 0.98 2.68 -4.62
N VAL A 6 1.12 3.74 -3.85
CA VAL A 6 1.07 5.11 -4.38
C VAL A 6 2.45 5.74 -4.31
N CYS A 7 2.91 6.27 -5.43
CA CYS A 7 4.22 6.92 -5.55
C CYS A 7 4.09 8.37 -5.99
N GLY A 8 4.87 9.24 -5.34
CA GLY A 8 4.97 10.63 -5.77
C GLY A 8 5.90 10.82 -6.94
N HIS A 9 7.00 10.09 -6.97
CA HIS A 9 8.04 10.20 -8.00
C HIS A 9 8.71 8.84 -8.24
N GLY A 10 8.91 8.50 -9.50
CA GLY A 10 9.74 7.37 -9.89
C GLY A 10 9.06 6.02 -9.81
N LEU A 11 8.87 5.40 -10.97
CA LEU A 11 8.26 4.08 -11.09
C LEU A 11 9.12 2.97 -10.44
N GLY A 12 10.44 3.15 -10.39
CA GLY A 12 11.34 2.13 -9.84
C GLY A 12 11.06 1.81 -8.37
N THR A 13 10.80 2.84 -7.57
CA THR A 13 10.51 2.67 -6.14
C THR A 13 9.16 1.99 -5.91
N SER A 14 8.15 2.37 -6.67
CA SER A 14 6.83 1.75 -6.53
C SER A 14 6.84 0.30 -6.98
N LEU A 15 7.64 -0.05 -7.97
CA LEU A 15 7.81 -1.45 -8.39
C LEU A 15 8.46 -2.29 -7.30
N MET A 16 9.47 -1.77 -6.62
CA MET A 16 10.11 -2.46 -5.50
C MET A 16 9.13 -2.70 -4.36
N MET A 17 8.35 -1.69 -4.01
CA MET A 17 7.31 -1.82 -2.97
C MET A 17 6.25 -2.84 -3.38
N GLU A 18 5.80 -2.80 -4.62
CA GLU A 18 4.82 -3.74 -5.14
C GLU A 18 5.33 -5.17 -5.03
N MET A 19 6.56 -5.44 -5.43
CA MET A 19 7.17 -6.76 -5.35
C MET A 19 7.31 -7.22 -3.90
N SER A 20 7.73 -6.33 -3.01
CA SER A 20 7.87 -6.65 -1.58
C SER A 20 6.51 -6.99 -0.96
N ILE A 21 5.48 -6.24 -1.29
CA ILE A 21 4.13 -6.49 -0.79
C ILE A 21 3.60 -7.82 -1.32
N LYS A 22 3.81 -8.12 -2.59
CA LYS A 22 3.41 -9.40 -3.16
C LYS A 22 4.07 -10.57 -2.43
N ASN A 23 5.36 -10.46 -2.13
CA ASN A 23 6.08 -11.50 -1.39
C ASN A 23 5.55 -11.65 0.02
N ILE A 24 5.27 -10.55 0.71
CA ILE A 24 4.72 -10.57 2.06
C ILE A 24 3.34 -11.24 2.09
N LEU A 25 2.47 -10.89 1.14
CA LEU A 25 1.14 -11.49 1.05
C LEU A 25 1.22 -13.00 0.79
N LYS A 26 2.16 -13.42 -0.05
CA LYS A 26 2.40 -14.82 -0.32
C LYS A 26 2.84 -15.57 0.92
N GLU A 27 3.74 -14.98 1.72
CA GLU A 27 4.18 -15.56 3.00
C GLU A 27 3.03 -15.69 3.99
N MET A 28 2.12 -14.72 4.00
CA MET A 28 0.96 -14.71 4.91
C MET A 28 -0.20 -15.56 4.41
N GLY A 29 -0.13 -16.06 3.19
CA GLY A 29 -1.22 -16.82 2.59
C GLY A 29 -2.44 -15.99 2.24
N VAL A 30 -2.26 -14.69 1.98
CA VAL A 30 -3.34 -13.77 1.62
C VAL A 30 -3.41 -13.64 0.10
N ASP A 31 -4.58 -13.87 -0.46
CA ASP A 31 -4.84 -13.72 -1.88
C ASP A 31 -5.36 -12.30 -2.15
N ALA A 32 -4.50 -11.44 -2.67
CA ALA A 32 -4.85 -10.07 -3.00
C ALA A 32 -4.08 -9.62 -4.24
N SER A 33 -4.70 -8.76 -5.04
CA SER A 33 -4.01 -8.15 -6.18
C SER A 33 -3.27 -6.90 -5.71
N VAL A 34 -2.09 -6.67 -6.27
CA VAL A 34 -1.25 -5.52 -5.93
C VAL A 34 -0.97 -4.73 -7.20
N ASP A 35 -1.25 -3.45 -7.14
CA ASP A 35 -1.03 -2.52 -8.25
C ASP A 35 -0.28 -1.30 -7.77
N HIS A 36 0.12 -0.44 -8.69
CA HIS A 36 0.73 0.84 -8.36
C HIS A 36 0.13 1.95 -9.20
N VAL A 37 0.02 3.13 -8.62
CA VAL A 37 -0.46 4.34 -9.30
C VAL A 37 0.35 5.54 -8.83
N ASP A 38 0.33 6.63 -9.60
CA ASP A 38 0.90 7.88 -9.12
C ASP A 38 -0.08 8.59 -8.16
N LEU A 39 0.41 9.60 -7.47
CA LEU A 39 -0.39 10.34 -6.49
C LEU A 39 -1.60 11.02 -7.15
N GLY A 40 -1.44 11.50 -8.37
CA GLY A 40 -2.52 12.17 -9.10
C GLY A 40 -3.67 11.24 -9.46
N SER A 41 -3.39 9.95 -9.64
CA SER A 41 -4.39 8.95 -10.00
C SER A 41 -5.03 8.25 -8.80
N ALA A 42 -4.47 8.43 -7.60
CA ALA A 42 -4.90 7.70 -6.41
C ALA A 42 -6.37 7.95 -6.06
N LYS A 43 -6.83 9.18 -6.17
CA LYS A 43 -8.21 9.55 -5.83
C LYS A 43 -9.24 8.83 -6.70
N ALA A 44 -8.91 8.60 -7.96
CA ALA A 44 -9.79 7.92 -8.90
C ALA A 44 -9.68 6.40 -8.83
N THR A 45 -8.74 5.89 -8.04
CA THR A 45 -8.47 4.47 -7.92
C THR A 45 -9.31 3.87 -6.80
N GLN A 46 -9.99 2.77 -7.07
CA GLN A 46 -10.69 2.00 -6.05
C GLN A 46 -9.77 0.92 -5.53
N SER A 47 -9.50 0.93 -4.23
CA SER A 47 -8.62 -0.03 -3.59
C SER A 47 -9.02 -0.23 -2.13
N ASP A 48 -8.77 -1.40 -1.59
CA ASP A 48 -9.03 -1.68 -0.18
C ASP A 48 -7.95 -1.09 0.72
N ILE A 49 -6.70 -1.08 0.23
CA ILE A 49 -5.55 -0.56 0.97
C ILE A 49 -4.70 0.29 0.03
N PHE A 50 -4.32 1.47 0.48
CA PHE A 50 -3.33 2.32 -0.18
C PHE A 50 -2.06 2.34 0.66
N VAL A 51 -0.92 2.09 0.04
CA VAL A 51 0.38 2.03 0.71
C VAL A 51 1.29 3.10 0.13
N GLY A 52 1.94 3.86 1.00
CA GLY A 52 2.88 4.89 0.58
C GLY A 52 3.79 5.32 1.71
N THR A 53 4.79 6.14 1.40
CA THR A 53 5.60 6.77 2.43
C THR A 53 4.76 7.78 3.21
N LYS A 54 5.30 8.26 4.32
CA LYS A 54 4.58 9.16 5.23
C LYS A 54 4.00 10.39 4.53
N ASP A 55 4.81 11.06 3.71
CA ASP A 55 4.38 12.24 2.96
C ASP A 55 3.30 11.91 1.93
N ILE A 56 3.43 10.77 1.25
CA ILE A 56 2.39 10.30 0.33
C ILE A 56 1.11 9.96 1.09
N ALA A 57 1.23 9.31 2.25
CA ALA A 57 0.07 8.98 3.07
C ALA A 57 -0.69 10.22 3.52
N GLU A 58 0.02 11.30 3.88
CA GLU A 58 -0.60 12.58 4.23
C GLU A 58 -1.41 13.14 3.06
N GLN A 59 -0.89 13.07 1.84
CA GLN A 59 -1.60 13.51 0.65
C GLN A 59 -2.83 12.65 0.37
N LEU A 60 -2.74 11.35 0.61
CA LEU A 60 -3.88 10.45 0.45
C LEU A 60 -5.01 10.79 1.42
N VAL A 61 -4.68 11.15 2.65
CA VAL A 61 -5.67 11.61 3.62
C VAL A 61 -6.35 12.89 3.15
N ILE A 62 -5.57 13.83 2.63
CA ILE A 62 -6.09 15.10 2.10
C ILE A 62 -7.03 14.85 0.91
N GLN A 63 -6.67 13.91 0.04
CA GLN A 63 -7.49 13.54 -1.11
C GLN A 63 -8.74 12.74 -0.72
N ALA A 64 -8.81 12.26 0.51
CA ALA A 64 -9.92 11.44 1.01
C ALA A 64 -10.16 10.20 0.14
N VAL A 65 -9.08 9.47 -0.16
CA VAL A 65 -9.19 8.22 -0.94
C VAL A 65 -10.07 7.20 -0.20
N ASP A 66 -10.77 6.38 -0.96
CA ASP A 66 -11.68 5.38 -0.41
C ASP A 66 -10.95 4.06 -0.17
N GLY A 67 -10.37 3.94 1.01
CA GLY A 67 -9.62 2.75 1.41
C GLY A 67 -8.76 3.03 2.63
N LYS A 68 -8.19 1.97 3.21
CA LYS A 68 -7.25 2.11 4.32
C LYS A 68 -5.92 2.61 3.82
N ILE A 69 -5.30 3.50 4.58
CA ILE A 69 -4.01 4.09 4.24
C ILE A 69 -2.95 3.51 5.16
N VAL A 70 -1.92 2.91 4.55
CA VAL A 70 -0.76 2.39 5.27
C VAL A 70 0.43 3.29 4.98
N ALA A 71 0.93 3.96 6.02
CA ALA A 71 2.07 4.85 5.92
C ALA A 71 3.34 4.10 6.32
N LEU A 72 4.38 4.22 5.51
CA LEU A 72 5.68 3.61 5.76
C LEU A 72 6.73 4.69 5.95
N ASP A 73 7.55 4.55 7.00
CA ASP A 73 8.68 5.45 7.23
C ASP A 73 9.82 5.14 6.27
N ASN A 74 9.99 3.87 5.94
CA ASN A 74 11.06 3.41 5.06
C ASN A 74 10.52 2.36 4.11
N MET A 75 10.65 2.62 2.80
CA MET A 75 10.12 1.76 1.74
C MET A 75 10.85 0.43 1.61
N VAL A 76 12.04 0.30 2.18
CA VAL A 76 12.84 -0.92 2.12
C VAL A 76 12.76 -1.75 3.40
N ASP A 77 12.06 -1.27 4.41
CA ASP A 77 11.88 -2.00 5.67
C ASP A 77 10.73 -3.00 5.54
N LYS A 78 11.06 -4.22 5.14
CA LYS A 78 10.08 -5.29 4.94
C LYS A 78 9.38 -5.69 6.24
N SER A 79 10.06 -5.62 7.37
CA SER A 79 9.47 -5.96 8.67
C SER A 79 8.36 -4.99 9.05
N ALA A 80 8.60 -3.69 8.92
CA ALA A 80 7.59 -2.67 9.18
C ALA A 80 6.43 -2.79 8.21
N MET A 81 6.72 -3.05 6.94
CA MET A 81 5.71 -3.24 5.90
C MET A 81 4.79 -4.41 6.24
N LYS A 82 5.36 -5.54 6.66
CA LYS A 82 4.61 -6.74 7.04
C LYS A 82 3.71 -6.45 8.24
N ILE A 83 4.22 -5.79 9.27
CA ILE A 83 3.46 -5.45 10.47
C ILE A 83 2.27 -4.55 10.13
N ARG A 84 2.50 -3.48 9.39
CA ARG A 84 1.45 -2.53 9.04
C ARG A 84 0.41 -3.13 8.11
N LEU A 85 0.82 -3.95 7.15
CA LEU A 85 -0.11 -4.65 6.27
C LEU A 85 -0.95 -5.66 7.06
N SER A 86 -0.34 -6.38 8.00
CA SER A 86 -1.07 -7.34 8.85
C SER A 86 -2.16 -6.64 9.64
N VAL A 87 -1.87 -5.49 10.23
CA VAL A 87 -2.86 -4.71 10.98
C VAL A 87 -4.01 -4.29 10.07
N ALA A 88 -3.71 -3.74 8.89
CA ALA A 88 -4.74 -3.32 7.96
C ALA A 88 -5.61 -4.49 7.48
N LEU A 89 -5.00 -5.63 7.20
CA LEU A 89 -5.72 -6.82 6.76
C LEU A 89 -6.62 -7.38 7.86
N VAL A 90 -6.17 -7.37 9.10
CA VAL A 90 -6.99 -7.79 10.24
C VAL A 90 -8.19 -6.86 10.38
N GLU A 91 -7.99 -5.56 10.28
CA GLU A 91 -9.07 -4.57 10.39
C GLU A 91 -10.10 -4.73 9.27
N LEU A 92 -9.69 -5.19 8.09
CA LEU A 92 -10.58 -5.44 6.96
C LEU A 92 -11.19 -6.85 6.98
N GLY A 93 -10.82 -7.67 7.94
CA GLY A 93 -11.33 -9.03 8.06
C GLY A 93 -10.71 -10.02 7.09
N ALA A 94 -9.55 -9.68 6.50
CA ALA A 94 -8.85 -10.56 5.54
C ALA A 94 -7.82 -11.47 6.22
N LEU A 95 -7.56 -11.26 7.49
CA LEU A 95 -6.66 -12.06 8.30
C LEU A 95 -7.31 -12.42 9.62
#